data_5543780545caaec2215cdd2e9d5ef3c5
#
_entry.id   5543780545caaec2215cdd2e9d5ef3c5
#
_cell.length_a   1.000
_cell.length_b   1.000
_cell.length_c   1.000
_cell.angle_alpha   90.00
_cell.angle_beta   90.00
_cell.angle_gamma   90.00
#
_symmetry.space_group_name_H-M   'P 1'
#
loop_
_entity.id
_entity.type
_entity.pdbx_description
1 polymer ?
#
loop_
_entity_poly.entity_id
_entity_poly.type
_entity_poly.pdbx_seq_one_letter_code
_entity_poly.pdbx_strand_id
1 'polypeptide(L)'
;MIAALFCTPGLARSANIVIWPVPTSSLPSHIPADSAALNPALPGAAPALPTHIGKYRVLGKLGEGATSDVFLCHDDFHGRDVAVKRVRPNPGGDASEARYSERFFAAEAALVGRLQHPNVVQIFDAVADPVAPYIVMEHVAGNTLRPYCRADQLLSLELIVEIGFKCAMALGYVFRQGLIHRDVKPANLLAVLTHGAITDVKITDFGSVLNLESEVTQVYRVGSLAYMSPEQLDGAALDCRSDMYGLGAVLYHLIAGRPPFDAQVQAAMVHQVYNAQPASLCGMRSGLSPAVDAVIQRALAKNPGDRFDNWDQFAQALSDLILQRQVPRGQLQGVLDSERFNLLRSLDFFTSFGDVELWEVVHRAKWQRFNFGHALYRKGDEGRTFHIIAQGALEVFRDGQKVAQLGAGTSVGEMAYLAPNPELRRHSADVIVSQPATTISFTPDTLTQLAPGCRHLFDEAFIRVLVRRLHAAHEALAHPRRIL
;
A
#
# COMPACT_ATOMS: atom_id res chain seq x y z
N MET A 1 11.07 53.06 17.07
CA MET A 1 10.12 53.59 18.09
C MET A 1 9.25 52.42 18.51
N ILE A 2 9.62 51.81 19.64
CA ILE A 2 8.79 51.40 20.77
C ILE A 2 7.92 50.17 20.48
N ALA A 3 8.22 49.05 20.92
CA ALA A 3 8.30 48.31 22.23
C ALA A 3 7.15 47.26 22.23
N ALA A 4 7.40 46.00 22.26
CA ALA A 4 7.66 45.08 23.36
C ALA A 4 6.45 44.84 24.27
N LEU A 5 6.04 43.55 24.43
CA LEU A 5 6.06 42.83 25.70
C LEU A 5 5.22 41.53 25.64
N PHE A 6 5.89 40.42 25.88
CA PHE A 6 5.59 39.28 26.75
C PHE A 6 4.16 38.90 27.11
N CYS A 7 3.75 37.65 26.89
CA CYS A 7 3.48 36.66 27.93
C CYS A 7 3.00 35.31 27.36
N THR A 8 3.71 34.24 27.62
CA THR A 8 3.19 32.88 27.86
C THR A 8 2.82 32.81 29.37
N PRO A 9 2.08 31.84 29.91
CA PRO A 9 1.89 30.44 29.49
C PRO A 9 0.44 29.91 29.72
N GLY A 10 0.19 28.65 29.35
CA GLY A 10 -0.87 27.87 30.00
C GLY A 10 -1.54 26.83 29.12
N LEU A 11 -1.20 25.60 29.36
CA LEU A 11 -1.89 24.35 29.06
C LEU A 11 -3.40 24.40 29.14
N ALA A 12 -4.11 23.91 28.10
CA ALA A 12 -5.33 23.13 28.31
C ALA A 12 -5.65 22.28 27.06
N ARG A 13 -5.71 20.99 27.25
CA ARG A 13 -6.29 20.01 26.34
C ARG A 13 -7.79 20.27 26.22
N SER A 14 -8.33 20.32 25.01
CA SER A 14 -9.76 20.14 24.79
C SER A 14 -10.00 19.30 23.54
N ALA A 15 -10.49 18.10 23.77
CA ALA A 15 -11.05 17.22 22.77
C ALA A 15 -12.36 17.85 22.25
N ASN A 16 -12.45 18.12 20.96
CA ASN A 16 -13.70 18.56 20.33
C ASN A 16 -14.53 17.32 19.96
N ILE A 17 -15.51 17.02 20.80
CA ILE A 17 -16.64 16.12 20.48
C ILE A 17 -17.64 16.97 19.68
N VAL A 18 -17.85 16.62 18.42
CA VAL A 18 -18.91 17.22 17.59
C VAL A 18 -20.21 16.50 17.94
N ILE A 19 -21.10 17.20 18.66
CA ILE A 19 -22.46 16.77 18.95
C ILE A 19 -23.38 17.37 17.88
N TRP A 20 -24.14 16.50 17.19
CA TRP A 20 -25.20 16.91 16.27
C TRP A 20 -26.45 17.31 17.04
N PRO A 21 -27.18 18.38 16.69
CA PRO A 21 -28.40 18.77 17.39
C PRO A 21 -29.59 17.92 16.96
N VAL A 22 -30.35 17.46 17.95
CA VAL A 22 -31.64 16.80 17.80
C VAL A 22 -32.72 17.88 17.72
N PRO A 23 -33.68 17.83 16.80
CA PRO A 23 -34.80 18.78 16.79
C PRO A 23 -35.84 18.44 17.83
N THR A 24 -36.18 19.44 18.66
CA THR A 24 -37.31 19.39 19.62
C THR A 24 -38.64 19.64 18.89
N SER A 25 -39.58 18.74 19.00
CA SER A 25 -40.98 19.01 18.72
C SER A 25 -41.84 18.67 19.91
N SER A 26 -42.70 19.61 20.21
CA SER A 26 -43.61 19.77 21.36
C SER A 26 -44.64 18.64 21.54
N LEU A 27 -44.85 18.30 22.79
CA LEU A 27 -45.96 17.45 23.29
C LEU A 27 -47.30 18.20 23.35
N PRO A 28 -48.43 17.52 23.17
CA PRO A 28 -49.65 17.87 23.88
C PRO A 28 -50.03 16.84 24.93
N SER A 29 -50.47 17.37 26.06
CA SER A 29 -51.02 16.72 27.24
C SER A 29 -52.41 16.16 26.98
N HIS A 30 -52.67 14.89 27.33
CA HIS A 30 -53.85 14.42 28.04
C HIS A 30 -53.75 12.92 28.35
N ILE A 31 -53.81 12.57 29.63
CA ILE A 31 -53.96 11.21 30.16
C ILE A 31 -55.47 10.99 30.43
N PRO A 32 -56.01 9.77 30.19
CA PRO A 32 -56.72 9.09 31.25
C PRO A 32 -56.18 7.68 31.53
N ALA A 33 -56.21 7.36 32.80
CA ALA A 33 -55.88 6.07 33.35
C ALA A 33 -56.98 5.04 33.08
N ASP A 34 -56.60 3.81 32.69
CA ASP A 34 -56.97 2.60 33.39
C ASP A 34 -56.40 1.31 32.77
N SER A 35 -55.95 0.44 33.67
CA SER A 35 -55.94 -1.02 33.67
C SER A 35 -54.97 -1.83 32.80
N ALA A 36 -54.14 -2.51 33.57
CA ALA A 36 -53.74 -3.91 33.44
C ALA A 36 -52.91 -4.40 32.24
N ALA A 37 -51.66 -4.68 32.55
CA ALA A 37 -50.86 -5.82 32.09
C ALA A 37 -50.77 -6.08 30.61
N LEU A 38 -49.69 -5.56 30.01
CA LEU A 38 -48.88 -6.24 29.00
C LEU A 38 -47.63 -5.42 28.84
N ASN A 39 -46.50 -6.01 29.20
CA ASN A 39 -45.18 -5.42 29.05
C ASN A 39 -44.85 -5.38 27.57
N PRO A 40 -44.83 -4.23 26.86
CA PRO A 40 -44.27 -4.18 25.51
C PRO A 40 -42.75 -4.02 25.67
N ALA A 41 -42.03 -5.00 25.18
CA ALA A 41 -40.59 -4.91 24.99
C ALA A 41 -40.25 -3.58 24.28
N LEU A 42 -39.40 -2.78 24.87
CA LEU A 42 -38.82 -1.58 24.30
C LEU A 42 -38.15 -1.93 22.96
N PRO A 43 -38.43 -1.23 21.87
CA PRO A 43 -37.77 -1.49 20.58
C PRO A 43 -36.31 -1.03 20.64
N GLY A 44 -35.37 -1.98 20.47
CA GLY A 44 -34.09 -1.75 19.86
C GLY A 44 -32.99 -1.11 20.70
N ALA A 45 -32.57 -1.75 21.79
CA ALA A 45 -31.19 -1.60 22.21
C ALA A 45 -30.31 -2.20 21.06
N ALA A 46 -29.43 -1.41 20.45
CA ALA A 46 -28.42 -1.92 19.54
C ALA A 46 -27.72 -3.13 20.19
N PRO A 47 -27.52 -4.25 19.51
CA PRO A 47 -26.90 -5.42 20.11
C PRO A 47 -25.56 -5.02 20.72
N ALA A 48 -25.38 -5.29 22.01
CA ALA A 48 -24.15 -4.99 22.72
C ALA A 48 -22.97 -5.67 22.00
N LEU A 49 -21.90 -4.94 21.80
CA LEU A 49 -20.68 -5.50 21.21
C LEU A 49 -20.19 -6.65 22.11
N PRO A 50 -19.71 -7.77 21.52
CA PRO A 50 -19.07 -8.81 22.31
C PRO A 50 -17.83 -8.23 23.01
N THR A 51 -17.56 -8.65 24.22
CA THR A 51 -16.37 -8.21 24.96
C THR A 51 -15.09 -8.85 24.42
N HIS A 52 -15.20 -10.08 23.91
CA HIS A 52 -14.08 -10.85 23.33
C HIS A 52 -14.55 -11.65 22.12
N ILE A 53 -13.59 -11.92 21.22
CA ILE A 53 -13.70 -12.91 20.15
C ILE A 53 -12.50 -13.84 20.30
N GLY A 54 -12.74 -15.08 20.78
CA GLY A 54 -11.67 -15.96 21.23
C GLY A 54 -10.82 -15.27 22.32
N LYS A 55 -9.51 -15.22 22.10
CA LYS A 55 -8.54 -14.56 23.00
C LYS A 55 -8.43 -13.04 22.80
N TYR A 56 -9.06 -12.47 21.77
CA TYR A 56 -8.91 -11.07 21.39
C TYR A 56 -9.98 -10.20 22.07
N ARG A 57 -9.54 -9.17 22.79
CA ARG A 57 -10.43 -8.22 23.48
C ARG A 57 -10.98 -7.21 22.48
N VAL A 58 -12.30 -7.11 22.36
CA VAL A 58 -12.96 -6.20 21.41
C VAL A 58 -12.89 -4.76 21.91
N LEU A 59 -12.39 -3.87 21.06
CA LEU A 59 -12.31 -2.43 21.30
C LEU A 59 -13.44 -1.67 20.59
N GLY A 60 -13.94 -2.18 19.45
CA GLY A 60 -14.98 -1.54 18.66
C GLY A 60 -15.33 -2.32 17.40
N LYS A 61 -16.33 -1.84 16.65
CA LYS A 61 -16.71 -2.38 15.35
C LYS A 61 -16.13 -1.50 14.26
N LEU A 62 -15.34 -2.08 13.33
CA LEU A 62 -14.73 -1.39 12.19
C LEU A 62 -15.65 -1.36 10.97
N GLY A 63 -16.46 -2.41 10.79
CA GLY A 63 -17.31 -2.51 9.62
C GLY A 63 -18.28 -3.67 9.67
N GLU A 64 -19.19 -3.65 8.71
CA GLU A 64 -20.20 -4.68 8.51
C GLU A 64 -20.22 -5.10 7.05
N GLY A 65 -19.95 -6.37 6.80
CA GLY A 65 -20.04 -6.98 5.49
C GLY A 65 -21.37 -7.71 5.29
N ALA A 66 -21.51 -8.41 4.19
CA ALA A 66 -22.69 -9.19 3.87
C ALA A 66 -22.87 -10.40 4.80
N THR A 67 -21.79 -11.11 5.04
CA THR A 67 -21.74 -12.40 5.76
C THR A 67 -20.87 -12.33 7.01
N SER A 68 -20.22 -11.19 7.27
CA SER A 68 -19.26 -11.04 8.35
C SER A 68 -19.26 -9.63 8.94
N ASP A 69 -18.87 -9.52 10.19
CA ASP A 69 -18.57 -8.27 10.88
C ASP A 69 -17.07 -8.16 11.13
N VAL A 70 -16.53 -6.96 11.04
CA VAL A 70 -15.11 -6.68 11.31
C VAL A 70 -15.02 -5.85 12.59
N PHE A 71 -14.20 -6.33 13.52
CA PHE A 71 -14.00 -5.71 14.83
C PHE A 71 -12.54 -5.26 14.99
N LEU A 72 -12.36 -4.11 15.63
CA LEU A 72 -11.08 -3.73 16.20
C LEU A 72 -10.91 -4.49 17.50
N CYS A 73 -9.83 -5.22 17.64
CA CYS A 73 -9.51 -5.99 18.83
C CYS A 73 -8.08 -5.74 19.28
N HIS A 74 -7.80 -6.00 20.55
CA HIS A 74 -6.44 -6.01 21.09
C HIS A 74 -5.96 -7.45 21.31
N ASP A 75 -4.76 -7.74 20.82
CA ASP A 75 -4.04 -8.98 21.08
C ASP A 75 -3.11 -8.76 22.29
N ASP A 76 -3.56 -9.12 23.47
CA ASP A 76 -2.81 -8.91 24.72
C ASP A 76 -1.49 -9.70 24.75
N PHE A 77 -1.38 -10.80 23.98
CA PHE A 77 -0.16 -11.61 23.92
C PHE A 77 0.96 -10.93 23.10
N HIS A 78 0.59 -10.32 21.96
CA HIS A 78 1.56 -9.63 21.10
C HIS A 78 1.62 -8.11 21.37
N GLY A 79 0.75 -7.59 22.25
CA GLY A 79 0.69 -6.16 22.59
C GLY A 79 0.35 -5.26 21.39
N ARG A 80 -0.57 -5.70 20.52
CA ARG A 80 -0.92 -4.98 19.29
C ARG A 80 -2.42 -5.01 19.01
N ASP A 81 -2.88 -4.00 18.27
CA ASP A 81 -4.24 -3.98 17.76
C ASP A 81 -4.33 -4.78 16.45
N VAL A 82 -5.42 -5.51 16.30
CA VAL A 82 -5.73 -6.39 15.17
C VAL A 82 -7.15 -6.15 14.68
N ALA A 83 -7.41 -6.42 13.41
CA ALA A 83 -8.76 -6.51 12.87
C ALA A 83 -9.21 -7.97 12.90
N VAL A 84 -10.40 -8.22 13.46
CA VAL A 84 -10.97 -9.57 13.52
C VAL A 84 -12.24 -9.60 12.68
N LYS A 85 -12.21 -10.33 11.56
CA LYS A 85 -13.35 -10.57 10.67
C LYS A 85 -14.06 -11.85 11.14
N ARG A 86 -15.24 -11.69 11.72
CA ARG A 86 -16.06 -12.78 12.26
C ARG A 86 -17.21 -13.07 11.32
N VAL A 87 -17.38 -14.33 10.92
CA VAL A 87 -18.53 -14.79 10.15
C VAL A 87 -19.78 -14.67 11.01
N ARG A 88 -20.88 -14.13 10.45
CA ARG A 88 -22.16 -14.08 11.15
C ARG A 88 -22.82 -15.44 11.15
N PRO A 89 -23.24 -15.93 12.33
CA PRO A 89 -24.13 -17.07 12.36
C PRO A 89 -25.42 -16.74 11.62
N ASN A 90 -25.82 -17.56 10.67
CA ASN A 90 -27.11 -17.44 9.99
C ASN A 90 -28.04 -18.62 10.36
N PRO A 91 -28.71 -18.58 11.53
CA PRO A 91 -29.45 -19.70 12.04
C PRO A 91 -30.74 -20.06 11.28
N GLY A 92 -31.05 -19.37 10.19
CA GLY A 92 -32.19 -19.63 9.28
C GLY A 92 -31.81 -19.51 7.82
N GLY A 93 -30.53 -19.41 7.50
CA GLY A 93 -30.05 -19.24 6.11
C GLY A 93 -30.14 -20.51 5.29
N ASP A 94 -30.27 -20.34 3.98
CA ASP A 94 -30.22 -21.44 3.02
C ASP A 94 -28.86 -22.17 3.11
N ALA A 95 -28.85 -23.50 2.94
CA ALA A 95 -27.66 -24.32 2.92
C ALA A 95 -26.60 -23.82 1.89
N SER A 96 -27.04 -23.11 0.86
CA SER A 96 -26.17 -22.50 -0.14
C SER A 96 -25.37 -21.30 0.44
N GLU A 97 -25.99 -20.47 1.29
CA GLU A 97 -25.34 -19.33 1.96
C GLU A 97 -24.30 -19.79 3.00
N ALA A 98 -24.62 -20.85 3.75
CA ALA A 98 -23.69 -21.46 4.70
C ALA A 98 -22.43 -22.00 3.99
N ARG A 99 -22.61 -22.77 2.91
CA ARG A 99 -21.49 -23.29 2.09
C ARG A 99 -20.66 -22.16 1.46
N TYR A 100 -21.30 -21.07 1.07
CA TYR A 100 -20.63 -19.90 0.54
C TYR A 100 -19.71 -19.26 1.60
N SER A 101 -20.24 -19.02 2.80
CA SER A 101 -19.47 -18.43 3.91
C SER A 101 -18.30 -19.32 4.34
N GLU A 102 -18.49 -20.64 4.38
CA GLU A 102 -17.43 -21.61 4.68
C GLU A 102 -16.29 -21.56 3.64
N ARG A 103 -16.64 -21.50 2.35
CA ARG A 103 -15.65 -21.38 1.27
C ARG A 103 -14.83 -20.10 1.34
N PHE A 104 -15.48 -18.98 1.60
CA PHE A 104 -14.81 -17.69 1.78
C PHE A 104 -13.84 -17.72 2.96
N PHE A 105 -14.29 -18.25 4.08
CA PHE A 105 -13.44 -18.45 5.25
C PHE A 105 -12.25 -19.35 4.94
N ALA A 106 -12.49 -20.49 4.30
CA ALA A 106 -11.43 -21.44 3.94
C ALA A 106 -10.40 -20.83 2.98
N ALA A 107 -10.84 -20.02 2.01
CA ALA A 107 -9.96 -19.32 1.09
C ALA A 107 -9.03 -18.32 1.80
N GLU A 108 -9.57 -17.49 2.70
CA GLU A 108 -8.77 -16.57 3.50
C GLU A 108 -7.87 -17.32 4.50
N ALA A 109 -8.37 -18.37 5.15
CA ALA A 109 -7.61 -19.17 6.10
C ALA A 109 -6.37 -19.83 5.46
N ALA A 110 -6.46 -20.24 4.20
CA ALA A 110 -5.34 -20.80 3.45
C ALA A 110 -4.21 -19.79 3.18
N LEU A 111 -4.44 -18.51 3.40
CA LEU A 111 -3.48 -17.44 3.16
C LEU A 111 -2.73 -16.99 4.42
N VAL A 112 -3.03 -17.57 5.59
CA VAL A 112 -2.34 -17.26 6.85
C VAL A 112 -0.84 -17.41 6.67
N GLY A 113 -0.10 -16.30 6.90
CA GLY A 113 1.35 -16.25 6.80
C GLY A 113 1.94 -16.34 5.38
N ARG A 114 1.13 -16.55 4.33
CA ARG A 114 1.62 -16.73 2.96
C ARG A 114 1.90 -15.41 2.23
N LEU A 115 1.04 -14.41 2.43
CA LEU A 115 1.16 -13.12 1.75
C LEU A 115 1.89 -12.13 2.65
N GLN A 116 3.06 -11.69 2.20
CA GLN A 116 3.89 -10.68 2.88
C GLN A 116 4.28 -9.60 1.88
N HIS A 117 3.51 -8.51 1.85
CA HIS A 117 3.75 -7.36 1.00
C HIS A 117 3.24 -6.10 1.71
N PRO A 118 3.95 -4.96 1.69
CA PRO A 118 3.53 -3.75 2.42
C PRO A 118 2.14 -3.25 2.03
N ASN A 119 1.72 -3.43 0.78
CA ASN A 119 0.42 -3.01 0.28
C ASN A 119 -0.64 -4.16 0.27
N VAL A 120 -0.41 -5.22 1.02
CA VAL A 120 -1.36 -6.31 1.27
C VAL A 120 -1.61 -6.41 2.77
N VAL A 121 -2.87 -6.51 3.20
CA VAL A 121 -3.21 -6.74 4.60
C VAL A 121 -2.72 -8.13 5.00
N GLN A 122 -1.90 -8.19 6.03
CA GLN A 122 -1.36 -9.45 6.53
C GLN A 122 -2.41 -10.22 7.32
N ILE A 123 -2.58 -11.51 7.01
CA ILE A 123 -3.43 -12.43 7.77
C ILE A 123 -2.56 -13.16 8.79
N PHE A 124 -2.88 -12.99 10.08
CA PHE A 124 -2.08 -13.53 11.18
C PHE A 124 -2.55 -14.90 11.63
N ASP A 125 -3.89 -15.12 11.65
CA ASP A 125 -4.49 -16.32 12.18
C ASP A 125 -5.89 -16.55 11.59
N ALA A 126 -6.35 -17.80 11.58
CA ALA A 126 -7.69 -18.18 11.19
C ALA A 126 -8.20 -19.28 12.14
N VAL A 127 -9.32 -19.01 12.81
CA VAL A 127 -9.89 -19.90 13.80
C VAL A 127 -11.22 -20.46 13.30
N ALA A 128 -11.26 -21.75 13.08
CA ALA A 128 -12.47 -22.49 12.69
C ALA A 128 -13.37 -22.75 13.92
N ASP A 129 -13.93 -21.69 14.49
CA ASP A 129 -14.91 -21.81 15.57
C ASP A 129 -16.21 -22.42 15.05
N PRO A 130 -16.79 -23.47 15.70
CA PRO A 130 -18.00 -24.13 15.22
C PRO A 130 -19.22 -23.25 15.10
N VAL A 131 -19.28 -22.15 15.88
CA VAL A 131 -20.43 -21.23 15.93
C VAL A 131 -20.19 -20.00 15.06
N ALA A 132 -19.00 -19.46 15.12
CA ALA A 132 -18.66 -18.22 14.41
C ALA A 132 -17.16 -18.17 14.08
N PRO A 133 -16.72 -18.78 12.99
CA PRO A 133 -15.32 -18.76 12.56
C PRO A 133 -14.86 -17.33 12.32
N TYR A 134 -13.58 -17.06 12.59
CA TYR A 134 -13.03 -15.72 12.44
C TYR A 134 -11.58 -15.72 11.93
N ILE A 135 -11.25 -14.66 11.24
CA ILE A 135 -9.92 -14.38 10.70
C ILE A 135 -9.30 -13.19 11.43
N VAL A 136 -8.05 -13.32 11.83
CA VAL A 136 -7.29 -12.27 12.50
C VAL A 136 -6.29 -11.69 11.52
N MET A 137 -6.36 -10.38 11.31
CA MET A 137 -5.55 -9.69 10.33
C MET A 137 -4.99 -8.38 10.86
N GLU A 138 -4.07 -7.82 10.13
CA GLU A 138 -3.49 -6.50 10.39
C GLU A 138 -4.59 -5.44 10.51
N HIS A 139 -4.53 -4.66 11.58
CA HIS A 139 -5.33 -3.45 11.70
C HIS A 139 -4.69 -2.32 10.92
N VAL A 140 -5.40 -1.79 9.94
CA VAL A 140 -4.98 -0.64 9.13
C VAL A 140 -5.66 0.62 9.67
N ALA A 141 -4.86 1.56 10.16
CA ALA A 141 -5.36 2.85 10.61
C ALA A 141 -5.79 3.71 9.41
N GLY A 142 -7.06 3.66 9.05
CA GLY A 142 -7.58 4.35 7.89
C GLY A 142 -8.99 3.96 7.50
N ASN A 143 -9.35 4.21 6.26
CA ASN A 143 -10.67 3.94 5.70
C ASN A 143 -10.55 3.22 4.35
N THR A 144 -11.64 2.59 3.89
CA THR A 144 -11.70 2.09 2.51
C THR A 144 -11.63 3.26 1.51
N LEU A 145 -11.31 2.98 0.25
CA LEU A 145 -11.34 4.01 -0.80
C LEU A 145 -12.76 4.43 -1.23
N ARG A 146 -13.83 3.79 -0.70
CA ARG A 146 -15.24 4.14 -1.06
C ARG A 146 -15.60 5.62 -0.87
N PRO A 147 -15.26 6.30 0.24
CA PRO A 147 -15.55 7.73 0.38
C PRO A 147 -14.94 8.59 -0.72
N TYR A 148 -13.74 8.24 -1.18
CA TYR A 148 -12.99 9.00 -2.19
C TYR A 148 -13.46 8.76 -3.63
N CYS A 149 -14.45 7.89 -3.83
CA CYS A 149 -15.14 7.72 -5.09
C CYS A 149 -16.31 8.71 -5.30
N ARG A 150 -16.58 9.57 -4.32
CA ARG A 150 -17.65 10.59 -4.40
C ARG A 150 -17.10 11.86 -5.01
N ALA A 151 -17.91 12.52 -5.85
CA ALA A 151 -17.49 13.73 -6.55
C ALA A 151 -17.07 14.90 -5.61
N ASP A 152 -17.57 14.91 -4.37
CA ASP A 152 -17.24 15.88 -3.33
C ASP A 152 -15.97 15.55 -2.53
N GLN A 153 -15.36 14.36 -2.72
CA GLN A 153 -14.22 13.88 -1.95
C GLN A 153 -13.09 13.29 -2.82
N LEU A 154 -12.97 13.74 -4.06
CA LEU A 154 -11.97 13.21 -4.99
C LEU A 154 -10.54 13.52 -4.54
N LEU A 155 -9.69 12.50 -4.67
CA LEU A 155 -8.25 12.61 -4.44
C LEU A 155 -7.54 13.36 -5.57
N SER A 156 -6.32 13.84 -5.35
CA SER A 156 -5.50 14.38 -6.45
C SER A 156 -5.18 13.31 -7.48
N LEU A 157 -5.01 13.70 -8.74
CA LEU A 157 -4.65 12.77 -9.82
C LEU A 157 -3.30 12.07 -9.53
N GLU A 158 -2.35 12.80 -8.99
CA GLU A 158 -1.04 12.29 -8.57
C GLU A 158 -1.20 11.15 -7.54
N LEU A 159 -2.02 11.35 -6.50
CA LEU A 159 -2.27 10.33 -5.48
C LEU A 159 -3.04 9.12 -6.03
N ILE A 160 -4.00 9.34 -6.94
CA ILE A 160 -4.74 8.24 -7.58
C ILE A 160 -3.80 7.36 -8.39
N VAL A 161 -2.90 7.95 -9.18
CA VAL A 161 -1.92 7.20 -9.98
C VAL A 161 -0.93 6.46 -9.07
N GLU A 162 -0.47 7.07 -7.98
CA GLU A 162 0.39 6.43 -6.97
C GLU A 162 -0.31 5.23 -6.30
N ILE A 163 -1.58 5.38 -5.90
CA ILE A 163 -2.41 4.28 -5.39
C ILE A 163 -2.51 3.16 -6.44
N GLY A 164 -2.78 3.51 -7.69
CA GLY A 164 -2.85 2.57 -8.80
C GLY A 164 -1.56 1.78 -8.97
N PHE A 165 -0.42 2.45 -8.96
CA PHE A 165 0.90 1.82 -9.05
C PHE A 165 1.13 0.82 -7.90
N LYS A 166 0.90 1.24 -6.65
CA LYS A 166 1.08 0.38 -5.47
C LYS A 166 0.14 -0.84 -5.51
N CYS A 167 -1.12 -0.65 -5.91
CA CYS A 167 -2.07 -1.74 -6.07
C CYS A 167 -1.65 -2.70 -7.20
N ALA A 168 -1.16 -2.19 -8.34
CA ALA A 168 -0.69 -3.02 -9.46
C ALA A 168 0.50 -3.89 -9.03
N MET A 169 1.47 -3.33 -8.28
CA MET A 169 2.61 -4.07 -7.74
C MET A 169 2.16 -5.15 -6.74
N ALA A 170 1.24 -4.81 -5.84
CA ALA A 170 0.72 -5.74 -4.83
C ALA A 170 -0.08 -6.89 -5.47
N LEU A 171 -0.95 -6.60 -6.44
CA LEU A 171 -1.70 -7.63 -7.18
C LEU A 171 -0.78 -8.48 -8.06
N GLY A 172 0.29 -7.89 -8.61
CA GLY A 172 1.36 -8.61 -9.30
C GLY A 172 2.07 -9.60 -8.37
N TYR A 173 2.37 -9.19 -7.14
CA TYR A 173 2.91 -10.09 -6.12
C TYR A 173 1.93 -11.22 -5.79
N VAL A 174 0.65 -10.92 -5.56
CA VAL A 174 -0.40 -11.93 -5.29
C VAL A 174 -0.50 -12.94 -6.43
N PHE A 175 -0.48 -12.46 -7.68
CA PHE A 175 -0.52 -13.33 -8.87
C PHE A 175 0.71 -14.25 -8.98
N ARG A 176 1.91 -13.76 -8.67
CA ARG A 176 3.13 -14.60 -8.59
C ARG A 176 3.08 -15.68 -7.51
N GLN A 177 2.20 -15.52 -6.49
CA GLN A 177 1.89 -16.56 -5.51
C GLN A 177 0.83 -17.58 -6.01
N GLY A 178 0.45 -17.51 -7.30
CA GLY A 178 -0.56 -18.40 -7.91
C GLY A 178 -2.00 -18.03 -7.56
N LEU A 179 -2.27 -16.75 -7.22
CA LEU A 179 -3.56 -16.28 -6.72
C LEU A 179 -4.12 -15.15 -7.58
N ILE A 180 -5.44 -15.14 -7.76
CA ILE A 180 -6.21 -14.04 -8.39
C ILE A 180 -7.21 -13.53 -7.35
N HIS A 181 -7.25 -12.21 -7.13
CA HIS A 181 -8.07 -11.60 -6.07
C HIS A 181 -9.57 -11.66 -6.35
N ARG A 182 -9.98 -11.40 -7.61
CA ARG A 182 -11.34 -11.50 -8.17
C ARG A 182 -12.37 -10.49 -7.64
N ASP A 183 -12.07 -9.72 -6.61
CA ASP A 183 -13.00 -8.74 -6.01
C ASP A 183 -12.30 -7.40 -5.76
N VAL A 184 -11.55 -6.91 -6.78
CA VAL A 184 -10.87 -5.61 -6.71
C VAL A 184 -11.89 -4.49 -6.85
N LYS A 185 -12.16 -3.80 -5.74
CA LYS A 185 -13.14 -2.69 -5.65
C LYS A 185 -12.75 -1.70 -4.55
N PRO A 186 -13.29 -0.46 -4.53
CA PRO A 186 -12.92 0.55 -3.52
C PRO A 186 -13.16 0.13 -2.07
N ALA A 187 -14.06 -0.83 -1.82
CA ALA A 187 -14.33 -1.35 -0.48
C ALA A 187 -13.21 -2.25 0.04
N ASN A 188 -12.45 -2.87 -0.85
CA ASN A 188 -11.38 -3.82 -0.54
C ASN A 188 -9.98 -3.20 -0.66
N LEU A 189 -9.91 -1.89 -0.88
CA LEU A 189 -8.68 -1.10 -0.87
C LEU A 189 -8.74 -0.12 0.32
N LEU A 190 -7.81 -0.26 1.26
CA LEU A 190 -7.73 0.53 2.48
C LEU A 190 -6.70 1.65 2.30
N ALA A 191 -7.15 2.90 2.41
CA ALA A 191 -6.25 4.05 2.50
C ALA A 191 -5.64 4.08 3.91
N VAL A 192 -4.32 4.05 4.01
CA VAL A 192 -3.60 4.23 5.27
C VAL A 192 -3.50 5.72 5.58
N LEU A 193 -3.96 6.12 6.76
CA LEU A 193 -3.98 7.53 7.16
C LEU A 193 -2.89 7.82 8.20
N THR A 194 -2.06 8.83 7.93
CA THR A 194 -1.09 9.36 8.88
C THR A 194 -1.33 10.86 9.03
N HIS A 195 -1.64 11.32 10.23
CA HIS A 195 -2.00 12.72 10.50
C HIS A 195 -3.13 13.26 9.60
N GLY A 196 -4.10 12.40 9.25
CA GLY A 196 -5.25 12.76 8.43
C GLY A 196 -4.99 12.80 6.91
N ALA A 197 -3.76 12.55 6.46
CA ALA A 197 -3.42 12.42 5.04
C ALA A 197 -3.27 10.94 4.65
N ILE A 198 -3.65 10.62 3.41
CA ILE A 198 -3.38 9.29 2.84
C ILE A 198 -1.90 9.20 2.52
N THR A 199 -1.22 8.26 3.16
CA THR A 199 0.21 8.01 2.96
C THR A 199 0.49 6.71 2.23
N ASP A 200 -0.46 5.75 2.28
CA ASP A 200 -0.30 4.45 1.65
C ASP A 200 -1.66 3.81 1.35
N VAL A 201 -1.64 2.64 0.70
CA VAL A 201 -2.82 1.82 0.39
C VAL A 201 -2.54 0.35 0.69
N LYS A 202 -3.55 -0.39 1.18
CA LYS A 202 -3.44 -1.84 1.37
C LYS A 202 -4.66 -2.56 0.79
N ILE A 203 -4.40 -3.69 0.15
CA ILE A 203 -5.42 -4.59 -0.39
C ILE A 203 -5.87 -5.55 0.70
N THR A 204 -7.18 -5.75 0.83
CA THR A 204 -7.81 -6.62 1.83
C THR A 204 -8.92 -7.47 1.21
N ASP A 205 -9.49 -8.37 1.99
CA ASP A 205 -10.64 -9.22 1.63
C ASP A 205 -10.35 -10.24 0.53
N PHE A 206 -9.51 -11.21 0.88
CA PHE A 206 -9.09 -12.29 0.00
C PHE A 206 -10.08 -13.49 -0.01
N GLY A 207 -11.29 -13.33 0.53
CA GLY A 207 -12.29 -14.40 0.56
C GLY A 207 -12.77 -14.87 -0.80
N SER A 208 -12.61 -14.03 -1.84
CA SER A 208 -12.94 -14.36 -3.24
C SER A 208 -11.78 -14.95 -4.03
N VAL A 209 -10.61 -15.13 -3.41
CA VAL A 209 -9.39 -15.58 -4.09
C VAL A 209 -9.60 -16.93 -4.74
N LEU A 210 -9.26 -17.00 -6.02
CA LEU A 210 -9.14 -18.25 -6.76
C LEU A 210 -7.70 -18.74 -6.66
N ASN A 211 -7.52 -19.96 -6.15
CA ASN A 211 -6.32 -20.71 -6.46
C ASN A 211 -6.50 -21.23 -7.91
N LEU A 212 -5.54 -20.99 -8.78
CA LEU A 212 -5.59 -21.37 -10.21
C LEU A 212 -5.88 -22.86 -10.46
N GLU A 213 -5.93 -23.65 -9.40
CA GLU A 213 -6.19 -25.10 -9.42
C GLU A 213 -7.64 -25.50 -9.07
N SER A 214 -8.56 -24.56 -8.78
CA SER A 214 -9.92 -24.91 -8.33
C SER A 214 -11.03 -24.09 -9.02
N GLU A 215 -12.08 -24.77 -9.53
CA GLU A 215 -13.27 -24.18 -10.13
C GLU A 215 -14.33 -23.81 -9.08
N VAL A 216 -14.87 -22.58 -9.09
CA VAL A 216 -15.99 -22.17 -8.23
C VAL A 216 -16.91 -21.19 -8.94
N THR A 217 -18.22 -21.51 -8.98
CA THR A 217 -19.31 -20.63 -9.42
C THR A 217 -19.65 -19.61 -8.33
N GLN A 218 -19.80 -18.32 -8.68
CA GLN A 218 -20.10 -17.25 -7.72
C GLN A 218 -21.49 -16.66 -7.90
N VAL A 219 -22.11 -16.24 -6.77
CA VAL A 219 -23.33 -15.40 -6.76
C VAL A 219 -22.91 -13.94 -6.56
N TYR A 220 -23.36 -13.05 -7.44
CA TYR A 220 -22.92 -11.65 -7.49
C TYR A 220 -23.97 -10.68 -6.91
N ARG A 221 -23.50 -9.63 -6.22
CA ARG A 221 -24.34 -8.49 -5.82
C ARG A 221 -24.20 -7.35 -6.84
N VAL A 222 -25.28 -6.66 -7.12
CA VAL A 222 -25.35 -5.60 -8.15
C VAL A 222 -24.26 -4.54 -8.02
N GLY A 223 -23.93 -4.11 -6.80
CA GLY A 223 -22.89 -3.08 -6.57
C GLY A 223 -21.45 -3.53 -6.87
N SER A 224 -21.16 -4.84 -6.87
CA SER A 224 -19.84 -5.37 -7.23
C SER A 224 -19.66 -5.53 -8.74
N LEU A 225 -20.75 -5.66 -9.50
CA LEU A 225 -20.73 -5.89 -10.95
C LEU A 225 -20.02 -4.76 -11.73
N ALA A 226 -20.05 -3.52 -11.22
CA ALA A 226 -19.39 -2.37 -11.86
C ALA A 226 -17.86 -2.50 -11.97
N TYR A 227 -17.24 -3.42 -11.19
CA TYR A 227 -15.80 -3.67 -11.16
C TYR A 227 -15.42 -5.04 -11.70
N MET A 228 -16.40 -5.87 -12.08
CA MET A 228 -16.17 -7.21 -12.63
C MET A 228 -15.83 -7.15 -14.10
N SER A 229 -14.87 -7.96 -14.51
CA SER A 229 -14.50 -8.12 -15.91
C SER A 229 -15.51 -8.95 -16.67
N PRO A 230 -15.62 -8.79 -18.02
CA PRO A 230 -16.50 -9.60 -18.85
C PRO A 230 -16.28 -11.12 -18.66
N GLU A 231 -15.01 -11.55 -18.65
CA GLU A 231 -14.65 -12.97 -18.48
C GLU A 231 -15.02 -13.53 -17.10
N GLN A 232 -15.05 -12.69 -16.05
CA GLN A 232 -15.57 -13.09 -14.74
C GLN A 232 -17.08 -13.36 -14.79
N LEU A 233 -17.83 -12.53 -15.51
CA LEU A 233 -19.28 -12.68 -15.68
C LEU A 233 -19.63 -13.90 -16.52
N ASP A 234 -18.75 -14.28 -17.48
CA ASP A 234 -18.89 -15.50 -18.29
C ASP A 234 -18.53 -16.79 -17.53
N GLY A 235 -17.89 -16.69 -16.36
CA GLY A 235 -17.34 -17.84 -15.67
C GLY A 235 -16.20 -18.51 -16.45
N ALA A 236 -15.51 -17.73 -17.32
CA ALA A 236 -14.38 -18.20 -18.09
C ALA A 236 -13.12 -18.41 -17.23
N ALA A 237 -12.11 -19.08 -17.77
CA ALA A 237 -10.80 -19.18 -17.13
C ALA A 237 -10.21 -17.77 -16.92
N LEU A 238 -9.81 -17.47 -15.68
CA LEU A 238 -9.31 -16.17 -15.28
C LEU A 238 -7.79 -16.17 -15.20
N ASP A 239 -7.21 -15.02 -15.55
CA ASP A 239 -5.81 -14.70 -15.29
C ASP A 239 -5.67 -13.34 -14.60
N CYS A 240 -4.46 -12.80 -14.50
CA CYS A 240 -4.17 -11.51 -13.87
C CYS A 240 -4.93 -10.33 -14.51
N ARG A 241 -5.36 -10.45 -15.76
CA ARG A 241 -6.02 -9.38 -16.52
C ARG A 241 -7.42 -9.10 -16.01
N SER A 242 -8.06 -10.06 -15.34
CA SER A 242 -9.35 -9.84 -14.67
C SER A 242 -9.23 -8.85 -13.52
N ASP A 243 -8.20 -8.99 -12.66
CA ASP A 243 -7.94 -8.05 -11.58
C ASP A 243 -7.46 -6.70 -12.11
N MET A 244 -6.73 -6.67 -13.25
CA MET A 244 -6.35 -5.42 -13.93
C MET A 244 -7.57 -4.61 -14.37
N TYR A 245 -8.59 -5.29 -14.90
CA TYR A 245 -9.87 -4.64 -15.23
C TYR A 245 -10.52 -4.05 -13.98
N GLY A 246 -10.59 -4.81 -12.89
CA GLY A 246 -11.11 -4.34 -11.61
C GLY A 246 -10.37 -3.11 -11.08
N LEU A 247 -9.03 -3.13 -11.13
CA LEU A 247 -8.21 -1.98 -10.74
C LEU A 247 -8.45 -0.79 -11.68
N GLY A 248 -8.55 -1.02 -12.99
CA GLY A 248 -8.91 0.00 -13.98
C GLY A 248 -10.26 0.66 -13.65
N ALA A 249 -11.27 -0.13 -13.27
CA ALA A 249 -12.57 0.36 -12.86
C ALA A 249 -12.53 1.18 -11.55
N VAL A 250 -11.69 0.78 -10.59
CA VAL A 250 -11.45 1.55 -9.37
C VAL A 250 -10.80 2.90 -9.70
N LEU A 251 -9.74 2.90 -10.49
CA LEU A 251 -9.04 4.13 -10.88
C LEU A 251 -9.95 5.08 -11.67
N TYR A 252 -10.74 4.53 -12.60
CA TYR A 252 -11.77 5.31 -13.28
C TYR A 252 -12.72 5.98 -12.29
N HIS A 253 -13.24 5.22 -11.32
CA HIS A 253 -14.19 5.73 -10.32
C HIS A 253 -13.57 6.81 -9.43
N LEU A 254 -12.33 6.63 -8.96
CA LEU A 254 -11.59 7.63 -8.18
C LEU A 254 -11.33 8.93 -8.99
N ILE A 255 -11.14 8.82 -10.29
CA ILE A 255 -10.92 9.99 -11.17
C ILE A 255 -12.24 10.69 -11.49
N ALA A 256 -13.26 9.94 -11.89
CA ALA A 256 -14.52 10.47 -12.42
C ALA A 256 -15.55 10.80 -11.31
N GLY A 257 -15.41 10.25 -10.09
CA GLY A 257 -16.41 10.34 -9.03
C GLY A 257 -17.66 9.50 -9.29
N ARG A 258 -17.61 8.62 -10.29
CA ARG A 258 -18.64 7.65 -10.66
C ARG A 258 -18.00 6.42 -11.31
N PRO A 259 -18.60 5.22 -11.20
CA PRO A 259 -18.04 4.02 -11.82
C PRO A 259 -18.08 4.12 -13.36
N PRO A 260 -17.28 3.30 -14.08
CA PRO A 260 -17.27 3.29 -15.54
C PRO A 260 -18.63 2.89 -16.14
N PHE A 261 -19.37 2.07 -15.43
CA PHE A 261 -20.71 1.61 -15.78
C PHE A 261 -21.62 1.77 -14.56
N ASP A 262 -22.84 2.28 -14.80
CA ASP A 262 -23.86 2.49 -13.77
C ASP A 262 -25.23 2.11 -14.31
N ALA A 263 -25.90 1.18 -13.63
CA ALA A 263 -27.25 0.74 -13.96
C ALA A 263 -27.98 0.27 -12.71
N GLN A 264 -29.28 0.56 -12.64
CA GLN A 264 -30.14 0.19 -11.50
C GLN A 264 -30.53 -1.30 -11.52
N VAL A 265 -30.49 -1.92 -12.70
CA VAL A 265 -30.92 -3.32 -12.92
C VAL A 265 -29.71 -4.16 -13.29
N GLN A 266 -29.61 -5.35 -12.69
CA GLN A 266 -28.47 -6.26 -12.90
C GLN A 266 -28.25 -6.59 -14.39
N ALA A 267 -29.30 -6.91 -15.13
CA ALA A 267 -29.20 -7.24 -16.56
C ALA A 267 -28.64 -6.08 -17.40
N ALA A 268 -29.05 -4.84 -17.07
CA ALA A 268 -28.53 -3.65 -17.76
C ALA A 268 -27.05 -3.40 -17.40
N MET A 269 -26.64 -3.64 -16.15
CA MET A 269 -25.23 -3.56 -15.72
C MET A 269 -24.39 -4.57 -16.49
N VAL A 270 -24.80 -5.83 -16.51
CA VAL A 270 -24.13 -6.91 -17.26
C VAL A 270 -24.01 -6.53 -18.74
N HIS A 271 -25.08 -6.05 -19.37
CA HIS A 271 -25.06 -5.60 -20.76
C HIS A 271 -24.04 -4.46 -20.99
N GLN A 272 -23.93 -3.48 -20.05
CA GLN A 272 -22.96 -2.41 -20.17
C GLN A 272 -21.52 -2.93 -20.03
N VAL A 273 -21.26 -3.84 -19.09
CA VAL A 273 -19.94 -4.44 -18.90
C VAL A 273 -19.45 -5.15 -20.15
N TYR A 274 -20.33 -5.84 -20.89
CA TYR A 274 -19.98 -6.51 -22.14
C TYR A 274 -19.81 -5.55 -23.31
N ASN A 275 -20.75 -4.62 -23.49
CA ASN A 275 -20.95 -3.95 -24.78
C ASN A 275 -20.62 -2.46 -24.76
N ALA A 276 -20.77 -1.76 -23.63
CA ALA A 276 -20.54 -0.33 -23.57
C ALA A 276 -19.05 0.00 -23.39
N GLN A 277 -18.57 1.01 -24.10
CA GLN A 277 -17.26 1.59 -23.82
C GLN A 277 -17.39 2.57 -22.65
N PRO A 278 -16.43 2.58 -21.71
CA PRO A 278 -16.40 3.58 -20.68
C PRO A 278 -16.30 4.98 -21.29
N ALA A 279 -17.04 5.94 -20.76
CA ALA A 279 -16.90 7.32 -21.22
C ALA A 279 -15.47 7.82 -21.03
N SER A 280 -14.95 8.61 -21.99
CA SER A 280 -13.63 9.19 -21.86
C SER A 280 -13.54 10.06 -20.59
N LEU A 281 -12.45 9.94 -19.87
CA LEU A 281 -12.13 10.77 -18.70
C LEU A 281 -11.70 12.19 -19.11
N CYS A 282 -11.32 12.39 -20.39
CA CYS A 282 -10.92 13.70 -20.90
C CYS A 282 -12.03 14.73 -20.71
N GLY A 283 -11.72 15.85 -20.10
CA GLY A 283 -12.69 16.92 -19.79
C GLY A 283 -13.53 16.70 -18.53
N MET A 284 -13.54 15.53 -17.91
CA MET A 284 -14.25 15.28 -16.66
C MET A 284 -13.58 15.98 -15.47
N ARG A 285 -12.27 16.19 -15.55
CA ARG A 285 -11.48 16.75 -14.48
C ARG A 285 -10.35 17.63 -15.02
N SER A 286 -10.14 18.81 -14.39
CA SER A 286 -9.03 19.69 -14.72
C SER A 286 -7.67 19.02 -14.51
N GLY A 287 -6.74 19.22 -15.43
CA GLY A 287 -5.39 18.65 -15.37
C GLY A 287 -5.28 17.19 -15.78
N LEU A 288 -6.35 16.56 -16.26
CA LEU A 288 -6.30 15.19 -16.77
C LEU A 288 -5.79 15.18 -18.21
N SER A 289 -4.69 14.49 -18.46
CA SER A 289 -4.11 14.34 -19.79
C SER A 289 -4.74 13.17 -20.55
N PRO A 290 -4.74 13.20 -21.89
CA PRO A 290 -5.18 12.07 -22.71
C PRO A 290 -4.41 10.77 -22.42
N ALA A 291 -3.16 10.86 -21.94
CA ALA A 291 -2.36 9.70 -21.57
C ALA A 291 -2.95 8.96 -20.37
N VAL A 292 -3.47 9.67 -19.37
CA VAL A 292 -4.16 9.06 -18.22
C VAL A 292 -5.40 8.30 -18.69
N ASP A 293 -6.23 8.93 -19.54
CA ASP A 293 -7.42 8.28 -20.10
C ASP A 293 -7.03 7.02 -20.88
N ALA A 294 -6.01 7.08 -21.73
CA ALA A 294 -5.56 5.94 -22.53
C ALA A 294 -5.13 4.73 -21.67
N VAL A 295 -4.39 4.97 -20.58
CA VAL A 295 -3.97 3.91 -19.65
C VAL A 295 -5.19 3.24 -19.00
N ILE A 296 -6.16 4.04 -18.52
CA ILE A 296 -7.36 3.51 -17.86
C ILE A 296 -8.28 2.80 -18.87
N GLN A 297 -8.49 3.36 -20.07
CA GLN A 297 -9.27 2.73 -21.12
C GLN A 297 -8.69 1.38 -21.56
N ARG A 298 -7.35 1.29 -21.66
CA ARG A 298 -6.67 0.02 -21.97
C ARG A 298 -6.91 -1.02 -20.87
N ALA A 299 -6.84 -0.67 -19.60
CA ALA A 299 -7.14 -1.59 -18.50
C ALA A 299 -8.61 -2.08 -18.54
N LEU A 300 -9.54 -1.24 -19.03
CA LEU A 300 -10.97 -1.53 -19.16
C LEU A 300 -11.36 -2.14 -20.51
N ALA A 301 -10.40 -2.52 -21.37
CA ALA A 301 -10.68 -3.19 -22.63
C ALA A 301 -11.48 -4.47 -22.40
N LYS A 302 -12.50 -4.72 -23.28
CA LYS A 302 -13.41 -5.85 -23.12
C LYS A 302 -12.71 -7.18 -23.33
N ASN A 303 -11.90 -7.28 -24.38
CA ASN A 303 -11.06 -8.44 -24.62
C ASN A 303 -9.83 -8.38 -23.72
N PRO A 304 -9.55 -9.40 -22.89
CA PRO A 304 -8.34 -9.44 -22.06
C PRO A 304 -7.04 -9.26 -22.85
N GLY A 305 -7.00 -9.71 -24.12
CA GLY A 305 -5.83 -9.58 -25.00
C GLY A 305 -5.47 -8.13 -25.37
N ASP A 306 -6.42 -7.20 -25.25
CA ASP A 306 -6.19 -5.78 -25.54
C ASP A 306 -5.72 -4.99 -24.31
N ARG A 307 -5.71 -5.60 -23.12
CA ARG A 307 -5.22 -5.04 -21.87
C ARG A 307 -3.68 -5.09 -21.81
N PHE A 308 -3.10 -4.87 -20.64
CA PHE A 308 -1.68 -5.08 -20.41
C PHE A 308 -1.38 -6.58 -20.29
N ASP A 309 -0.22 -7.03 -20.80
CA ASP A 309 0.13 -8.45 -20.79
C ASP A 309 0.41 -8.99 -19.38
N ASN A 310 0.94 -8.12 -18.52
CA ASN A 310 1.29 -8.46 -17.13
C ASN A 310 1.24 -7.21 -16.24
N TRP A 311 1.34 -7.44 -14.94
CA TRP A 311 1.30 -6.38 -13.93
C TRP A 311 2.44 -5.38 -14.04
N ASP A 312 3.63 -5.83 -14.46
CA ASP A 312 4.80 -4.94 -14.63
C ASP A 312 4.54 -3.89 -15.70
N GLN A 313 3.93 -4.28 -16.83
CA GLN A 313 3.55 -3.32 -17.89
C GLN A 313 2.51 -2.32 -17.41
N PHE A 314 1.51 -2.76 -16.61
CA PHE A 314 0.49 -1.85 -16.10
C PHE A 314 1.09 -0.89 -15.07
N ALA A 315 1.89 -1.39 -14.12
CA ALA A 315 2.59 -0.56 -13.14
C ALA A 315 3.53 0.44 -13.83
N GLN A 316 4.28 0.00 -14.85
CA GLN A 316 5.16 0.88 -15.61
C GLN A 316 4.37 1.99 -16.31
N ALA A 317 3.24 1.67 -16.96
CA ALA A 317 2.40 2.67 -17.62
C ALA A 317 1.87 3.72 -16.62
N LEU A 318 1.48 3.30 -15.40
CA LEU A 318 1.08 4.23 -14.34
C LEU A 318 2.24 5.10 -13.87
N SER A 319 3.41 4.52 -13.65
CA SER A 319 4.62 5.26 -13.26
C SER A 319 5.05 6.27 -14.32
N ASP A 320 4.96 5.91 -15.60
CA ASP A 320 5.31 6.79 -16.72
C ASP A 320 4.44 8.04 -16.76
N LEU A 321 3.16 7.97 -16.33
CA LEU A 321 2.30 9.15 -16.20
C LEU A 321 2.89 10.19 -15.23
N ILE A 322 3.54 9.74 -14.17
CA ILE A 322 4.21 10.61 -13.19
C ILE A 322 5.53 11.13 -13.76
N LEU A 323 6.38 10.23 -14.27
CA LEU A 323 7.72 10.57 -14.79
C LEU A 323 7.65 11.55 -15.97
N GLN A 324 6.68 11.35 -16.87
CA GLN A 324 6.45 12.20 -18.05
C GLN A 324 5.58 13.43 -17.75
N ARG A 325 5.28 13.69 -16.48
CA ARG A 325 4.47 14.84 -16.03
C ARG A 325 3.08 14.92 -16.68
N GLN A 326 2.47 13.76 -16.92
CA GLN A 326 1.12 13.66 -17.47
C GLN A 326 0.02 13.92 -16.41
N VAL A 327 0.40 14.01 -15.14
CA VAL A 327 -0.45 14.41 -14.02
C VAL A 327 0.12 15.66 -13.34
N PRO A 328 -0.73 16.59 -12.84
CA PRO A 328 -0.27 17.76 -12.10
C PRO A 328 0.48 17.32 -10.83
N ARG A 329 1.66 17.86 -10.60
CA ARG A 329 2.36 17.74 -9.32
C ARG A 329 1.97 18.87 -8.38
N GLY A 330 1.74 18.60 -7.11
CA GLY A 330 1.51 19.68 -6.18
C GLY A 330 0.93 19.33 -4.82
N GLN A 331 0.44 18.13 -4.58
CA GLN A 331 -0.14 17.74 -3.28
C GLN A 331 0.76 16.81 -2.47
N LEU A 332 1.53 15.94 -3.11
CA LEU A 332 2.47 15.07 -2.42
C LEU A 332 3.82 15.76 -2.28
N GLN A 333 4.19 16.11 -1.05
CA GLN A 333 5.50 16.68 -0.76
C GLN A 333 6.58 15.60 -0.80
N GLY A 334 7.53 15.73 -1.72
CA GLY A 334 8.69 14.83 -1.80
C GLY A 334 8.74 13.97 -3.05
N VAL A 335 9.61 12.97 -3.02
CA VAL A 335 9.75 11.95 -4.08
C VAL A 335 8.73 10.86 -3.78
N LEU A 336 7.92 10.49 -4.78
CA LEU A 336 6.92 9.43 -4.65
C LEU A 336 7.58 8.08 -4.41
N ASP A 337 6.88 7.17 -3.76
CA ASP A 337 7.40 5.82 -3.50
C ASP A 337 7.56 5.03 -4.79
N SER A 338 6.71 5.27 -5.80
CA SER A 338 6.87 4.73 -7.15
C SER A 338 8.16 5.20 -7.82
N GLU A 339 8.52 6.47 -7.69
CA GLU A 339 9.78 7.01 -8.21
C GLU A 339 10.98 6.38 -7.49
N ARG A 340 10.90 6.25 -6.15
CA ARG A 340 11.94 5.59 -5.34
C ARG A 340 12.11 4.13 -5.72
N PHE A 341 11.00 3.41 -5.85
CA PHE A 341 11.00 2.00 -6.22
C PHE A 341 11.66 1.76 -7.57
N ASN A 342 11.23 2.51 -8.60
CA ASN A 342 11.81 2.39 -9.94
C ASN A 342 13.30 2.78 -9.96
N LEU A 343 13.67 3.79 -9.18
CA LEU A 343 15.07 4.18 -9.05
C LEU A 343 15.90 3.05 -8.43
N LEU A 344 15.45 2.44 -7.32
CA LEU A 344 16.12 1.27 -6.73
C LEU A 344 16.26 0.14 -7.72
N ARG A 345 15.19 -0.20 -8.45
CA ARG A 345 15.17 -1.28 -9.45
C ARG A 345 16.19 -1.05 -10.58
N SER A 346 16.54 0.20 -10.88
CA SER A 346 17.53 0.56 -11.91
C SER A 346 18.98 0.53 -11.42
N LEU A 347 19.24 0.40 -10.13
CA LEU A 347 20.58 0.46 -9.55
C LEU A 347 21.22 -0.93 -9.46
N ASP A 348 22.43 -1.08 -9.94
CA ASP A 348 23.22 -2.33 -9.91
C ASP A 348 23.32 -2.97 -8.53
N PHE A 349 23.35 -2.16 -7.48
CA PHE A 349 23.43 -2.65 -6.11
C PHE A 349 22.23 -3.55 -5.76
N PHE A 350 21.04 -3.22 -6.25
CA PHE A 350 19.79 -3.88 -5.93
C PHE A 350 19.35 -4.96 -6.94
N THR A 351 20.20 -5.35 -7.86
CA THR A 351 19.85 -6.29 -8.94
C THR A 351 19.30 -7.64 -8.47
N SER A 352 19.71 -8.11 -7.28
CA SER A 352 19.23 -9.38 -6.70
C SER A 352 17.98 -9.23 -5.84
N PHE A 353 17.53 -7.98 -5.57
CA PHE A 353 16.40 -7.73 -4.70
C PHE A 353 15.11 -7.95 -5.46
N GLY A 354 14.18 -8.68 -4.86
CA GLY A 354 12.82 -8.80 -5.35
C GLY A 354 11.97 -7.57 -5.01
N ASP A 355 10.76 -7.52 -5.54
CA ASP A 355 9.88 -6.36 -5.33
C ASP A 355 9.57 -6.11 -3.84
N VAL A 356 9.40 -7.17 -3.04
CA VAL A 356 9.10 -7.07 -1.60
C VAL A 356 10.25 -6.41 -0.85
N GLU A 357 11.49 -6.85 -1.12
CA GLU A 357 12.69 -6.30 -0.50
C GLU A 357 12.95 -4.86 -0.96
N LEU A 358 12.69 -4.54 -2.23
CA LEU A 358 12.77 -3.15 -2.71
C LEU A 358 11.77 -2.25 -2.00
N TRP A 359 10.53 -2.71 -1.76
CA TRP A 359 9.56 -1.97 -0.97
C TRP A 359 10.00 -1.78 0.49
N GLU A 360 10.61 -2.79 1.11
CA GLU A 360 11.21 -2.61 2.45
C GLU A 360 12.26 -1.50 2.45
N VAL A 361 13.13 -1.46 1.45
CA VAL A 361 14.13 -0.40 1.29
C VAL A 361 13.47 0.96 1.08
N VAL A 362 12.44 1.07 0.23
CA VAL A 362 11.71 2.33 0.00
C VAL A 362 11.20 2.92 1.32
N HIS A 363 10.60 2.09 2.18
CA HIS A 363 9.93 2.54 3.40
C HIS A 363 10.88 2.70 4.61
N ARG A 364 11.96 1.91 4.68
CA ARG A 364 12.85 1.88 5.86
C ARG A 364 14.09 2.74 5.69
N ALA A 365 14.61 2.89 4.48
CA ALA A 365 15.83 3.64 4.24
C ALA A 365 15.59 5.15 4.31
N LYS A 366 16.60 5.87 4.73
CA LYS A 366 16.54 7.33 4.79
C LYS A 366 17.04 7.92 3.48
N TRP A 367 16.19 8.65 2.77
CA TRP A 367 16.51 9.36 1.53
C TRP A 367 16.98 10.77 1.82
N GLN A 368 18.16 11.15 1.33
CA GLN A 368 18.79 12.44 1.60
C GLN A 368 19.29 13.07 0.32
N ARG A 369 19.08 14.40 0.20
CA ARG A 369 19.61 15.20 -0.91
C ARG A 369 20.75 16.06 -0.41
N PHE A 370 21.82 16.13 -1.18
CA PHE A 370 22.99 16.92 -0.90
C PHE A 370 23.33 17.82 -2.07
N ASN A 371 23.70 19.05 -1.77
CA ASN A 371 24.15 20.01 -2.77
C ASN A 371 25.64 19.85 -3.06
N PHE A 372 26.07 20.42 -4.20
CA PHE A 372 27.50 20.50 -4.57
C PHE A 372 28.35 21.03 -3.41
N GLY A 373 29.53 20.41 -3.21
CA GLY A 373 30.51 20.79 -2.20
C GLY A 373 30.23 20.28 -0.78
N HIS A 374 29.08 19.61 -0.54
CA HIS A 374 28.81 19.02 0.77
C HIS A 374 29.76 17.85 1.05
N ALA A 375 30.41 17.88 2.22
CA ALA A 375 31.24 16.76 2.68
C ALA A 375 30.34 15.71 3.34
N LEU A 376 30.18 14.59 2.67
CA LEU A 376 29.41 13.45 3.20
C LEU A 376 30.16 12.75 4.32
N TYR A 377 31.49 12.57 4.14
CA TYR A 377 32.40 12.00 5.14
C TYR A 377 33.71 12.76 5.17
N ARG A 378 34.34 12.78 6.35
CA ARG A 378 35.70 13.26 6.53
C ARG A 378 36.63 12.10 6.94
N LYS A 379 37.87 12.11 6.44
CA LYS A 379 38.90 11.15 6.86
C LYS A 379 39.09 11.17 8.38
N GLY A 380 39.02 10.00 9.00
CA GLY A 380 39.18 9.84 10.46
C GLY A 380 37.87 9.87 11.25
N ASP A 381 36.76 10.34 10.70
CA ASP A 381 35.46 10.29 11.35
C ASP A 381 34.99 8.84 11.56
N GLU A 382 34.21 8.58 12.62
CA GLU A 382 33.64 7.27 12.91
C GLU A 382 32.55 6.94 11.90
N GLY A 383 32.68 5.80 11.21
CA GLY A 383 31.75 5.34 10.19
C GLY A 383 30.75 4.30 10.70
N ARG A 384 29.50 4.73 10.99
CA ARG A 384 28.39 3.84 11.37
C ARG A 384 27.30 3.77 10.31
N THR A 385 27.42 4.54 9.25
CA THR A 385 26.41 4.68 8.20
C THR A 385 27.08 4.46 6.86
N PHE A 386 26.41 3.77 5.96
CA PHE A 386 26.80 3.75 4.56
C PHE A 386 25.69 4.36 3.70
N HIS A 387 26.06 4.83 2.53
CA HIS A 387 25.13 5.39 1.55
C HIS A 387 25.25 4.65 0.22
N ILE A 388 24.13 4.54 -0.48
CA ILE A 388 24.08 4.17 -1.88
C ILE A 388 23.70 5.42 -2.67
N ILE A 389 24.48 5.76 -3.68
CA ILE A 389 24.21 6.92 -4.53
C ILE A 389 23.05 6.57 -5.44
N ALA A 390 21.89 7.19 -5.23
CA ALA A 390 20.72 7.01 -6.08
C ALA A 390 20.81 7.84 -7.35
N GLN A 391 21.27 9.11 -7.23
CA GLN A 391 21.47 10.05 -8.33
C GLN A 391 22.62 10.99 -8.02
N GLY A 392 23.25 11.56 -9.06
CA GLY A 392 24.36 12.50 -8.90
C GLY A 392 25.71 11.81 -8.83
N ALA A 393 26.73 12.55 -8.34
CA ALA A 393 28.09 12.04 -8.23
C ALA A 393 28.82 12.60 -7.02
N LEU A 394 29.71 11.76 -6.48
CA LEU A 394 30.62 12.11 -5.37
C LEU A 394 32.07 11.90 -5.78
N GLU A 395 32.98 12.64 -5.18
CA GLU A 395 34.42 12.50 -5.34
C GLU A 395 35.05 12.08 -4.02
N VAL A 396 36.02 11.17 -4.12
CA VAL A 396 36.79 10.65 -2.99
C VAL A 396 38.18 11.28 -3.02
N PHE A 397 38.58 11.89 -1.90
CA PHE A 397 39.87 12.50 -1.73
C PHE A 397 40.67 11.79 -0.60
N ARG A 398 41.92 11.50 -0.88
CA ARG A 398 42.89 11.01 0.11
C ARG A 398 44.08 11.96 0.18
N ASP A 399 44.33 12.52 1.35
CA ASP A 399 45.39 13.47 1.57
C ASP A 399 45.40 14.65 0.56
N GLY A 400 44.20 15.16 0.29
CA GLY A 400 43.95 16.27 -0.65
C GLY A 400 43.98 15.91 -2.14
N GLN A 401 44.32 14.67 -2.49
CA GLN A 401 44.29 14.21 -3.89
C GLN A 401 43.01 13.46 -4.23
N LYS A 402 42.39 13.79 -5.36
CA LYS A 402 41.25 13.03 -5.89
C LYS A 402 41.69 11.63 -6.30
N VAL A 403 41.11 10.60 -5.68
CA VAL A 403 41.44 9.20 -5.96
C VAL A 403 40.35 8.46 -6.72
N ALA A 404 39.09 8.90 -6.63
CA ALA A 404 37.98 8.28 -7.33
C ALA A 404 36.81 9.25 -7.54
N GLN A 405 35.96 8.92 -8.52
CA GLN A 405 34.63 9.50 -8.70
C GLN A 405 33.59 8.38 -8.64
N LEU A 406 32.53 8.59 -7.86
CA LEU A 406 31.48 7.62 -7.61
C LEU A 406 30.17 8.16 -8.19
N GLY A 407 29.48 7.37 -8.99
CA GLY A 407 28.20 7.69 -9.61
C GLY A 407 27.04 6.87 -9.02
N ALA A 408 25.86 7.02 -9.62
CA ALA A 408 24.66 6.28 -9.24
C ALA A 408 24.92 4.76 -9.23
N GLY A 409 24.29 4.05 -8.29
CA GLY A 409 24.46 2.61 -8.06
C GLY A 409 25.69 2.25 -7.22
N THR A 410 26.56 3.20 -6.88
CA THR A 410 27.77 2.94 -6.09
C THR A 410 27.48 3.14 -4.59
N SER A 411 28.04 2.24 -3.77
CA SER A 411 28.03 2.39 -2.31
C SER A 411 29.23 3.21 -1.82
N VAL A 412 29.07 3.89 -0.69
CA VAL A 412 30.11 4.66 -0.03
C VAL A 412 29.95 4.58 1.48
N GLY A 413 31.06 4.46 2.22
CA GLY A 413 31.07 4.31 3.67
C GLY A 413 30.94 2.87 4.18
N GLU A 414 30.68 1.91 3.28
CA GLU A 414 30.50 0.49 3.61
C GLU A 414 31.75 -0.14 4.22
N MET A 415 32.96 0.30 3.86
CA MET A 415 34.18 -0.26 4.44
C MET A 415 34.27 0.00 5.94
N ALA A 416 33.93 1.20 6.39
CA ALA A 416 33.89 1.53 7.81
C ALA A 416 32.73 0.85 8.53
N TYR A 417 31.58 0.73 7.84
CA TYR A 417 30.39 0.03 8.34
C TYR A 417 30.64 -1.47 8.57
N LEU A 418 31.25 -2.15 7.59
CA LEU A 418 31.54 -3.59 7.62
C LEU A 418 32.76 -3.95 8.49
N ALA A 419 33.55 -2.97 8.93
CA ALA A 419 34.78 -3.22 9.69
C ALA A 419 34.47 -3.93 11.01
N PRO A 420 35.14 -5.09 11.31
CA PRO A 420 34.89 -5.86 12.51
C PRO A 420 35.38 -5.14 13.80
N ASN A 421 36.44 -4.37 13.70
CA ASN A 421 37.07 -3.71 14.83
C ASN A 421 36.76 -2.21 14.89
N PRO A 422 36.51 -1.63 16.07
CA PRO A 422 36.24 -0.20 16.24
C PRO A 422 37.32 0.71 15.65
N GLU A 423 38.58 0.31 15.68
CA GLU A 423 39.70 1.08 15.11
C GLU A 423 39.64 1.21 13.59
N LEU A 424 39.09 0.19 12.92
CA LEU A 424 38.88 0.17 11.47
C LEU A 424 37.58 0.85 11.04
N ARG A 425 36.71 1.19 11.99
CA ARG A 425 35.43 1.87 11.74
C ARG A 425 35.58 3.38 11.50
N ARG A 426 36.73 3.80 10.95
CA ARG A 426 36.95 5.18 10.56
C ARG A 426 37.00 5.32 9.06
N HIS A 427 36.45 6.43 8.57
CA HIS A 427 36.53 6.75 7.15
C HIS A 427 37.99 6.97 6.73
N SER A 428 38.43 6.28 5.69
CA SER A 428 39.82 6.32 5.18
C SER A 428 40.08 7.49 4.22
N ALA A 429 39.04 8.24 3.84
CA ALA A 429 39.09 9.31 2.85
C ALA A 429 37.97 10.32 3.09
N ASP A 430 38.16 11.55 2.56
CA ASP A 430 37.05 12.51 2.45
C ASP A 430 36.18 12.14 1.25
N VAL A 431 34.85 12.30 1.42
CA VAL A 431 33.87 12.10 0.35
C VAL A 431 33.05 13.36 0.20
N ILE A 432 33.14 13.98 -0.98
CA ILE A 432 32.55 15.29 -1.27
C ILE A 432 31.58 15.16 -2.46
N VAL A 433 30.44 15.81 -2.38
CA VAL A 433 29.43 15.86 -3.44
C VAL A 433 29.95 16.72 -4.59
N SER A 434 30.19 16.11 -5.76
CA SER A 434 30.68 16.79 -6.97
C SER A 434 29.59 17.18 -7.95
N GLN A 435 28.39 16.58 -7.82
CA GLN A 435 27.15 16.99 -8.48
C GLN A 435 26.01 16.81 -7.49
N PRO A 436 24.96 17.65 -7.52
CA PRO A 436 23.82 17.48 -6.64
C PRO A 436 23.38 16.02 -6.59
N ALA A 437 23.38 15.42 -5.40
CA ALA A 437 23.22 13.99 -5.25
C ALA A 437 22.04 13.64 -4.33
N THR A 438 21.33 12.58 -4.68
CA THR A 438 20.40 11.89 -3.79
C THR A 438 21.03 10.59 -3.35
N THR A 439 21.07 10.34 -2.05
CA THR A 439 21.58 9.09 -1.50
C THR A 439 20.55 8.40 -0.63
N ILE A 440 20.72 7.09 -0.51
CA ILE A 440 19.95 6.20 0.34
C ILE A 440 20.88 5.78 1.48
N SER A 441 20.57 6.19 2.70
CA SER A 441 21.43 5.91 3.86
C SER A 441 20.87 4.81 4.74
N PHE A 442 21.77 3.98 5.25
CA PHE A 442 21.50 2.87 6.14
C PHE A 442 22.37 2.94 7.37
N THR A 443 21.75 2.76 8.53
CA THR A 443 22.40 2.55 9.83
C THR A 443 22.27 1.09 10.26
N PRO A 444 23.03 0.61 11.27
CA PRO A 444 22.81 -0.72 11.85
C PRO A 444 21.36 -0.95 12.28
N ASP A 445 20.74 0.07 12.90
CA ASP A 445 19.35 -0.02 13.36
C ASP A 445 18.37 -0.17 12.20
N THR A 446 18.60 0.57 11.11
CA THR A 446 17.77 0.44 9.90
C THR A 446 17.86 -0.97 9.33
N LEU A 447 19.05 -1.55 9.21
CA LEU A 447 19.22 -2.90 8.69
C LEU A 447 18.66 -3.98 9.61
N THR A 448 18.75 -3.81 10.94
CA THR A 448 18.15 -4.79 11.88
C THR A 448 16.63 -4.83 11.80
N GLN A 449 15.99 -3.76 11.34
CA GLN A 449 14.55 -3.69 11.14
C GLN A 449 14.08 -4.34 9.82
N LEU A 450 15.00 -4.66 8.91
CA LEU A 450 14.66 -5.36 7.66
C LEU A 450 14.45 -6.85 7.93
N ALA A 451 13.63 -7.49 7.10
CA ALA A 451 13.44 -8.93 7.13
C ALA A 451 14.77 -9.69 6.94
N PRO A 452 14.95 -10.88 7.56
CA PRO A 452 16.20 -11.65 7.41
C PRO A 452 16.62 -11.88 5.96
N GLY A 453 15.67 -12.17 5.07
CA GLY A 453 15.92 -12.35 3.63
C GLY A 453 16.46 -11.08 2.97
N CYS A 454 15.87 -9.92 3.27
CA CYS A 454 16.33 -8.65 2.75
C CYS A 454 17.76 -8.33 3.24
N ARG A 455 18.08 -8.56 4.50
CA ARG A 455 19.45 -8.40 5.05
C ARG A 455 20.47 -9.26 4.34
N HIS A 456 20.15 -10.52 4.06
CA HIS A 456 21.03 -11.43 3.32
C HIS A 456 21.36 -10.89 1.92
N LEU A 457 20.41 -10.28 1.24
CA LEU A 457 20.64 -9.65 -0.07
C LEU A 457 21.58 -8.44 0.01
N PHE A 458 21.56 -7.68 1.13
CA PHE A 458 22.56 -6.64 1.38
C PHE A 458 23.96 -7.24 1.51
N ASP A 459 24.13 -8.35 2.25
CA ASP A 459 25.43 -9.02 2.41
C ASP A 459 25.96 -9.49 1.05
N GLU A 460 25.12 -10.12 0.21
CA GLU A 460 25.48 -10.50 -1.15
C GLU A 460 25.88 -9.31 -2.02
N ALA A 461 25.12 -8.20 -1.95
CA ALA A 461 25.42 -6.99 -2.70
C ALA A 461 26.77 -6.38 -2.28
N PHE A 462 27.08 -6.35 -0.98
CA PHE A 462 28.38 -5.90 -0.49
C PHE A 462 29.51 -6.81 -0.97
N ILE A 463 29.35 -8.12 -0.92
CA ILE A 463 30.35 -9.06 -1.44
C ILE A 463 30.62 -8.75 -2.92
N ARG A 464 29.60 -8.57 -3.74
CA ARG A 464 29.76 -8.19 -5.16
C ARG A 464 30.54 -6.87 -5.33
N VAL A 465 30.22 -5.87 -4.54
CA VAL A 465 30.91 -4.57 -4.59
C VAL A 465 32.38 -4.71 -4.20
N LEU A 466 32.66 -5.42 -3.11
CA LEU A 466 34.04 -5.61 -2.62
C LEU A 466 34.89 -6.43 -3.60
N VAL A 467 34.33 -7.48 -4.19
CA VAL A 467 35.01 -8.28 -5.23
C VAL A 467 35.34 -7.42 -6.45
N ARG A 468 34.40 -6.62 -6.96
CA ARG A 468 34.65 -5.71 -8.10
C ARG A 468 35.77 -4.70 -7.77
N ARG A 469 35.76 -4.12 -6.57
CA ARG A 469 36.81 -3.17 -6.14
C ARG A 469 38.17 -3.83 -6.00
N LEU A 470 38.22 -5.05 -5.48
CA LEU A 470 39.45 -5.82 -5.38
C LEU A 470 40.05 -6.12 -6.76
N HIS A 471 39.22 -6.56 -7.71
CA HIS A 471 39.65 -6.78 -9.09
C HIS A 471 40.19 -5.48 -9.72
N ALA A 472 39.47 -4.38 -9.61
CA ALA A 472 39.92 -3.09 -10.14
C ALA A 472 41.24 -2.62 -9.51
N ALA A 473 41.43 -2.87 -8.20
CA ALA A 473 42.69 -2.55 -7.52
C ALA A 473 43.85 -3.43 -8.03
N HIS A 474 43.61 -4.74 -8.24
CA HIS A 474 44.61 -5.64 -8.81
C HIS A 474 45.03 -5.23 -10.24
N GLU A 475 44.06 -4.88 -11.09
CA GLU A 475 44.34 -4.41 -12.46
C GLU A 475 45.14 -3.11 -12.46
N ALA A 476 44.81 -2.16 -11.56
CA ALA A 476 45.56 -0.91 -11.40
C ALA A 476 46.99 -1.14 -10.93
N LEU A 477 47.23 -2.13 -10.09
CA LEU A 477 48.56 -2.51 -9.64
C LEU A 477 49.35 -3.27 -10.72
N ALA A 478 48.69 -4.09 -11.53
CA ALA A 478 49.31 -4.86 -12.62
C ALA A 478 49.72 -3.98 -13.82
N HIS A 479 49.02 -2.84 -14.00
CA HIS A 479 49.31 -1.89 -15.09
C HIS A 479 49.51 -0.49 -14.53
N PRO A 480 50.63 -0.23 -13.83
CA PRO A 480 50.94 1.12 -13.36
C PRO A 480 51.09 2.01 -14.60
N ARG A 481 50.19 2.99 -14.76
CA ARG A 481 50.32 3.99 -15.84
C ARG A 481 51.71 4.59 -15.74
N ARG A 482 52.57 4.36 -16.75
CA ARG A 482 53.81 5.11 -16.90
C ARG A 482 53.40 6.57 -17.04
N ILE A 483 53.63 7.34 -15.97
CA ILE A 483 53.59 8.78 -16.04
C ILE A 483 54.84 9.16 -16.88
N LEU A 484 54.63 9.53 -18.13
CA LEU A 484 55.56 10.27 -18.97
C LEU A 484 55.23 11.74 -18.83
#